data_e8ed3370c56c2c9c4ff4621f7e44a62b
#
_entry.id   e8ed3370c56c2c9c4ff4621f7e44a62b
#
_cell.length_a   1.000
_cell.length_b   1.000
_cell.length_c   1.000
_cell.angle_alpha   90.00
_cell.angle_beta   90.00
_cell.angle_gamma   90.00
#
_symmetry.space_group_name_H-M   'P 1'
#
loop_
_entity.id
_entity.type
_entity.pdbx_description
1 polymer ?
#
loop_
_entity_poly.entity_id
_entity_poly.type
_entity_poly.pdbx_seq_one_letter_code
_entity_poly.pdbx_strand_id
1 'polypeptide(L)'
;PDATTLLKFRHLLEENDFGKEMFARIGALLQANGVKVSGGTIVDATLIAAPPSTKNEDKARDPEMHQVKKGNQWHFGMKIHVGTDSKTGLVHSASITAANVHDSHEVPNLLHGDETRFYGDSAYRGKAQRERLKEIAPNAKDFTNKRAYRNAPLSDADKEANRRKSSIRAKVEHPFLILKRLWGFAKVRYRGLAKNANRAFAMLAAINILRHGRPLTGEVRPA
;
A
#
# COMPACT_ATOMS: atom_id res chain seq x y z
N PRO A 1 -30.07 5.61 -8.90
CA PRO A 1 -29.69 6.73 -8.03
C PRO A 1 -29.11 7.87 -8.87
N ASP A 2 -29.47 9.08 -8.55
CA ASP A 2 -28.92 10.29 -9.18
C ASP A 2 -27.56 10.68 -8.60
N ALA A 3 -26.92 11.70 -9.19
CA ALA A 3 -25.61 12.18 -8.73
C ALA A 3 -25.62 12.67 -7.28
N THR A 4 -26.75 13.25 -6.83
CA THR A 4 -26.91 13.76 -5.47
C THR A 4 -26.97 12.62 -4.46
N THR A 5 -27.68 11.54 -4.76
CA THR A 5 -27.76 10.33 -3.93
C THR A 5 -26.39 9.68 -3.79
N LEU A 6 -25.64 9.55 -4.90
CA LEU A 6 -24.28 9.03 -4.87
C LEU A 6 -23.34 9.91 -4.04
N LEU A 7 -23.49 11.23 -4.12
CA LEU A 7 -22.70 12.17 -3.33
C LEU A 7 -22.98 12.05 -1.83
N LYS A 8 -24.28 11.99 -1.43
CA LYS A 8 -24.68 11.78 -0.03
C LYS A 8 -24.13 10.45 0.52
N PHE A 9 -24.26 9.38 -0.25
CA PHE A 9 -23.71 8.08 0.14
C PHE A 9 -22.20 8.13 0.31
N ARG A 10 -21.48 8.80 -0.60
CA ARG A 10 -20.04 8.98 -0.45
C ARG A 10 -19.68 9.75 0.83
N HIS A 11 -20.39 10.85 1.15
CA HIS A 11 -20.16 11.60 2.37
C HIS A 11 -20.40 10.74 3.61
N LEU A 12 -21.45 9.93 3.63
CA LEU A 12 -21.69 8.97 4.71
C LEU A 12 -20.50 8.01 4.92
N LEU A 13 -19.93 7.48 3.83
CA LEU A 13 -18.76 6.61 3.90
C LEU A 13 -17.51 7.35 4.42
N GLU A 14 -17.33 8.62 4.03
CA GLU A 14 -16.19 9.45 4.42
C GLU A 14 -16.28 9.88 5.90
N GLU A 15 -17.45 10.32 6.36
CA GLU A 15 -17.70 10.78 7.73
C GLU A 15 -17.53 9.68 8.77
N ASN A 16 -17.79 8.43 8.40
CA ASN A 16 -17.70 7.27 9.28
C ASN A 16 -16.44 6.40 9.03
N ASP A 17 -15.51 6.83 8.19
CA ASP A 17 -14.30 6.08 7.78
C ASP A 17 -14.58 4.63 7.33
N PHE A 18 -15.75 4.41 6.72
CA PHE A 18 -16.20 3.07 6.31
C PHE A 18 -15.29 2.40 5.26
N GLY A 19 -14.49 3.16 4.53
CA GLY A 19 -13.50 2.59 3.63
C GLY A 19 -12.49 1.72 4.37
N LYS A 20 -11.99 2.20 5.51
CA LYS A 20 -11.05 1.47 6.36
C LYS A 20 -11.73 0.28 7.03
N GLU A 21 -12.95 0.46 7.51
CA GLU A 21 -13.74 -0.62 8.08
C GLU A 21 -14.04 -1.73 7.05
N MET A 22 -14.45 -1.37 5.83
CA MET A 22 -14.64 -2.35 4.74
C MET A 22 -13.37 -3.13 4.46
N PHE A 23 -12.21 -2.46 4.43
CA PHE A 23 -10.93 -3.14 4.21
C PHE A 23 -10.65 -4.16 5.32
N ALA A 24 -10.84 -3.80 6.57
CA ALA A 24 -10.65 -4.68 7.72
C ALA A 24 -11.63 -5.87 7.70
N ARG A 25 -12.93 -5.61 7.46
CA ARG A 25 -13.97 -6.65 7.40
C ARG A 25 -13.76 -7.64 6.26
N ILE A 26 -13.36 -7.15 5.08
CA ILE A 26 -13.02 -8.04 3.96
C ILE A 26 -11.78 -8.87 4.28
N GLY A 27 -10.76 -8.31 4.92
CA GLY A 27 -9.62 -9.06 5.42
C GLY A 27 -10.02 -10.20 6.35
N ALA A 28 -10.87 -9.90 7.34
CA ALA A 28 -11.40 -10.90 8.27
C ALA A 28 -12.24 -11.98 7.56
N LEU A 29 -13.11 -11.58 6.62
CA LEU A 29 -13.91 -12.51 5.83
C LEU A 29 -13.04 -13.46 5.00
N LEU A 30 -12.00 -12.96 4.36
CA LEU A 30 -11.06 -13.79 3.61
C LEU A 30 -10.35 -14.78 4.52
N GLN A 31 -9.93 -14.35 5.71
CA GLN A 31 -9.32 -15.26 6.70
C GLN A 31 -10.29 -16.34 7.15
N ALA A 32 -11.56 -16.01 7.43
CA ALA A 32 -12.61 -16.95 7.76
C ALA A 32 -12.87 -17.97 6.64
N ASN A 33 -12.65 -17.59 5.39
CA ASN A 33 -12.73 -18.47 4.21
C ASN A 33 -11.41 -19.20 3.89
N GLY A 34 -10.52 -19.30 4.87
CA GLY A 34 -9.28 -20.09 4.75
C GLY A 34 -8.13 -19.40 4.03
N VAL A 35 -8.25 -18.12 3.72
CA VAL A 35 -7.14 -17.32 3.17
C VAL A 35 -6.25 -16.88 4.30
N LYS A 36 -5.29 -17.70 4.65
CA LYS A 36 -4.31 -17.35 5.68
C LYS A 36 -3.32 -16.34 5.14
N VAL A 37 -3.12 -15.24 5.89
CA VAL A 37 -1.95 -14.38 5.71
C VAL A 37 -0.74 -15.24 6.03
N SER A 38 0.15 -15.41 5.06
CA SER A 38 1.37 -16.19 5.27
C SER A 38 2.34 -15.38 6.14
N GLY A 39 3.32 -16.06 6.75
CA GLY A 39 4.37 -15.37 7.50
C GLY A 39 5.32 -14.54 6.62
N GLY A 40 4.95 -14.17 5.40
CA GLY A 40 5.77 -13.36 4.49
C GLY A 40 5.05 -12.11 4.03
N THR A 41 5.57 -10.92 4.39
CA THR A 41 5.03 -9.62 3.98
C THR A 41 5.93 -8.94 2.97
N ILE A 42 5.34 -8.50 1.86
CA ILE A 42 5.97 -7.61 0.86
C ILE A 42 5.47 -6.20 1.16
N VAL A 43 6.40 -5.27 1.39
CA VAL A 43 6.06 -3.85 1.55
C VAL A 43 6.47 -3.07 0.31
N ASP A 44 5.58 -2.20 -0.14
CA ASP A 44 5.84 -1.28 -1.24
C ASP A 44 4.89 -0.08 -1.18
N ALA A 45 5.20 0.97 -1.95
CA ALA A 45 4.41 2.17 -2.01
C ALA A 45 4.18 2.63 -3.45
N THR A 46 3.00 3.18 -3.70
CA THR A 46 2.69 3.78 -4.98
C THR A 46 2.26 5.23 -4.82
N LEU A 47 2.76 6.09 -5.71
CA LEU A 47 2.40 7.49 -5.76
C LEU A 47 1.06 7.68 -6.48
N ILE A 48 0.18 8.48 -5.90
CA ILE A 48 -1.05 8.98 -6.52
C ILE A 48 -0.88 10.49 -6.72
N ALA A 49 -0.91 10.94 -7.95
CA ALA A 49 -0.68 12.32 -8.29
C ALA A 49 -1.83 13.24 -7.83
N ALA A 50 -1.51 14.45 -7.40
CA ALA A 50 -2.48 15.51 -7.14
C ALA A 50 -2.26 16.68 -8.09
N PRO A 51 -3.28 17.51 -8.34
CA PRO A 51 -3.14 18.72 -9.16
C PRO A 51 -2.11 19.68 -8.54
N PRO A 52 -1.03 20.02 -9.24
CA PRO A 52 -0.03 20.98 -8.74
C PRO A 52 -0.44 22.44 -8.98
N SER A 53 -1.58 22.68 -9.63
CA SER A 53 -2.05 24.00 -10.01
C SER A 53 -2.49 24.82 -8.79
N THR A 54 -2.18 26.11 -8.82
CA THR A 54 -2.67 27.13 -7.89
C THR A 54 -3.76 28.02 -8.51
N LYS A 55 -4.28 27.64 -9.70
CA LYS A 55 -5.36 28.35 -10.40
C LYS A 55 -6.73 27.92 -9.85
N ASN A 56 -6.93 28.07 -8.57
CA ASN A 56 -8.21 27.85 -7.87
C ASN A 56 -8.55 29.10 -7.06
N GLU A 57 -9.72 29.12 -6.45
CA GLU A 57 -10.20 30.24 -5.64
C GLU A 57 -9.21 30.60 -4.51
N ASP A 58 -8.68 29.61 -3.81
CA ASP A 58 -7.70 29.80 -2.71
C ASP A 58 -6.29 30.14 -3.20
N LYS A 59 -6.02 30.13 -4.51
CA LYS A 59 -4.69 30.29 -5.13
C LYS A 59 -3.60 29.42 -4.46
N ALA A 60 -4.00 28.28 -3.93
CA ALA A 60 -3.15 27.37 -3.15
C ALA A 60 -3.30 25.92 -3.59
N ARG A 61 -2.22 25.17 -3.48
CA ARG A 61 -2.25 23.72 -3.63
C ARG A 61 -2.96 23.06 -2.43
N ASP A 62 -3.30 21.79 -2.56
CA ASP A 62 -3.80 21.01 -1.42
C ASP A 62 -2.71 20.93 -0.33
N PRO A 63 -2.96 21.46 0.89
CA PRO A 63 -1.95 21.52 1.95
C PRO A 63 -1.56 20.16 2.52
N GLU A 64 -2.42 19.15 2.36
CA GLU A 64 -2.15 17.79 2.83
C GLU A 64 -1.36 16.94 1.81
N MET A 65 -1.17 17.47 0.59
CA MET A 65 -0.38 16.82 -0.46
C MET A 65 1.01 17.45 -0.55
N HIS A 66 2.04 16.63 -0.77
CA HIS A 66 3.41 17.11 -0.84
C HIS A 66 4.16 16.66 -2.08
N GLN A 67 5.32 17.27 -2.30
CA GLN A 67 6.21 16.93 -3.41
C GLN A 67 7.17 15.81 -3.02
N VAL A 68 7.46 14.94 -3.97
CA VAL A 68 8.51 13.92 -3.88
C VAL A 68 9.27 13.85 -5.20
N LYS A 69 10.59 13.72 -5.14
CA LYS A 69 11.44 13.51 -6.31
C LYS A 69 11.57 12.00 -6.57
N LYS A 70 11.22 11.56 -7.78
CA LYS A 70 11.43 10.19 -8.23
C LYS A 70 12.26 10.21 -9.53
N GLY A 71 13.49 9.71 -9.45
CA GLY A 71 14.45 9.93 -10.52
C GLY A 71 14.73 11.42 -10.69
N ASN A 72 14.57 11.93 -11.91
CA ASN A 72 14.76 13.36 -12.23
C ASN A 72 13.45 14.17 -12.26
N GLN A 73 12.31 13.54 -11.91
CA GLN A 73 11.01 14.22 -11.96
C GLN A 73 10.46 14.47 -10.56
N TRP A 74 9.83 15.64 -10.41
CA TRP A 74 9.07 16.01 -9.23
C TRP A 74 7.61 15.62 -9.41
N HIS A 75 7.06 14.99 -8.40
CA HIS A 75 5.66 14.60 -8.33
C HIS A 75 5.01 15.25 -7.10
N PHE A 76 3.80 15.75 -7.27
CA PHE A 76 2.99 16.29 -6.19
C PHE A 76 1.80 15.37 -5.94
N GLY A 77 1.54 15.00 -4.69
CA GLY A 77 0.43 14.11 -4.36
C GLY A 77 0.57 13.39 -3.03
N MET A 78 0.04 12.18 -3.00
CA MET A 78 0.04 11.27 -1.85
C MET A 78 0.65 9.92 -2.21
N LYS A 79 0.96 9.10 -1.19
CA LYS A 79 1.37 7.71 -1.34
C LYS A 79 0.36 6.77 -0.70
N ILE A 80 0.20 5.62 -1.33
CA ILE A 80 -0.46 4.46 -0.76
C ILE A 80 0.63 3.43 -0.51
N HIS A 81 0.87 3.14 0.77
CA HIS A 81 1.78 2.10 1.22
C HIS A 81 0.97 0.84 1.50
N VAL A 82 1.46 -0.32 1.12
CA VAL A 82 0.76 -1.59 1.32
C VAL A 82 1.68 -2.65 1.90
N GLY A 83 1.13 -3.46 2.81
CA GLY A 83 1.65 -4.75 3.21
C GLY A 83 0.88 -5.83 2.46
N THR A 84 1.58 -6.61 1.65
CA THR A 84 0.99 -7.63 0.77
C THR A 84 1.53 -9.00 1.14
N ASP A 85 0.65 -9.97 1.28
CA ASP A 85 1.06 -11.35 1.54
C ASP A 85 1.91 -11.92 0.40
N SER A 86 3.09 -12.43 0.74
CA SER A 86 4.06 -12.92 -0.24
C SER A 86 3.64 -14.19 -0.97
N LYS A 87 2.66 -14.95 -0.43
CA LYS A 87 2.14 -16.18 -1.02
C LYS A 87 0.92 -15.90 -1.90
N THR A 88 -0.08 -15.23 -1.35
CA THR A 88 -1.36 -14.98 -2.03
C THR A 88 -1.36 -13.70 -2.87
N GLY A 89 -0.54 -12.71 -2.51
CA GLY A 89 -0.54 -11.39 -3.12
C GLY A 89 -1.71 -10.51 -2.70
N LEU A 90 -2.45 -10.88 -1.65
CA LEU A 90 -3.52 -10.07 -1.08
C LEU A 90 -2.96 -8.99 -0.17
N VAL A 91 -3.55 -7.81 -0.21
CA VAL A 91 -3.18 -6.68 0.64
C VAL A 91 -3.82 -6.89 2.02
N HIS A 92 -2.99 -7.05 3.06
CA HIS A 92 -3.47 -7.21 4.42
C HIS A 92 -3.36 -5.93 5.26
N SER A 93 -2.48 -5.01 4.89
CA SER A 93 -2.27 -3.75 5.59
C SER A 93 -2.09 -2.62 4.57
N ALA A 94 -2.53 -1.42 4.93
CA ALA A 94 -2.32 -0.24 4.11
C ALA A 94 -2.22 1.02 4.97
N SER A 95 -1.43 1.99 4.51
CA SER A 95 -1.31 3.33 5.07
C SER A 95 -1.27 4.36 3.95
N ILE A 96 -1.87 5.50 4.19
CA ILE A 96 -1.94 6.60 3.22
C ILE A 96 -1.29 7.84 3.81
N THR A 97 -0.32 8.41 3.11
CA THR A 97 0.46 9.56 3.57
C THR A 97 0.65 10.59 2.47
N ALA A 98 1.09 11.78 2.84
CA ALA A 98 1.62 12.74 1.88
C ALA A 98 2.84 12.15 1.14
N ALA A 99 3.09 12.57 -0.10
CA ALA A 99 4.12 11.94 -0.94
C ALA A 99 5.56 12.10 -0.42
N ASN A 100 5.82 13.09 0.44
CA ASN A 100 7.15 13.33 1.03
C ASN A 100 7.50 12.37 2.19
N VAL A 101 6.53 11.65 2.74
CA VAL A 101 6.81 10.65 3.78
C VAL A 101 7.66 9.52 3.19
N HIS A 102 8.76 9.19 3.85
CA HIS A 102 9.65 8.13 3.38
C HIS A 102 9.01 6.76 3.62
N ASP A 103 9.10 5.87 2.62
CA ASP A 103 8.40 4.58 2.63
C ASP A 103 8.78 3.70 3.84
N SER A 104 10.02 3.78 4.31
CA SER A 104 10.48 3.04 5.49
C SER A 104 9.84 3.46 6.81
N HIS A 105 9.26 4.67 6.89
CA HIS A 105 8.57 5.11 8.10
C HIS A 105 7.23 4.41 8.30
N GLU A 106 6.63 3.94 7.21
CA GLU A 106 5.33 3.27 7.24
C GLU A 106 5.41 1.76 7.47
N VAL A 107 6.61 1.18 7.52
CA VAL A 107 6.79 -0.26 7.77
C VAL A 107 6.09 -0.75 9.03
N PRO A 108 6.12 -0.02 10.18
CA PRO A 108 5.38 -0.43 11.37
C PRO A 108 3.87 -0.59 11.16
N ASN A 109 3.28 0.24 10.29
CA ASN A 109 1.86 0.22 9.97
C ASN A 109 1.49 -0.88 8.95
N LEU A 110 2.48 -1.52 8.35
CA LEU A 110 2.31 -2.51 7.29
C LEU A 110 2.60 -3.95 7.73
N LEU A 111 3.19 -4.14 8.91
CA LEU A 111 3.48 -5.44 9.48
C LEU A 111 2.41 -5.84 10.50
N HIS A 112 2.22 -7.16 10.68
CA HIS A 112 1.28 -7.73 11.65
C HIS A 112 1.98 -8.37 12.88
N GLY A 113 3.33 -8.43 12.88
CA GLY A 113 4.14 -8.91 13.99
C GLY A 113 4.54 -10.40 13.91
N ASP A 114 3.77 -11.21 13.21
CA ASP A 114 4.02 -12.67 13.07
C ASP A 114 4.82 -13.03 11.81
N GLU A 115 5.45 -12.03 11.18
CA GLU A 115 6.23 -12.25 9.98
C GLU A 115 7.44 -13.16 10.25
N THR A 116 7.63 -14.12 9.36
CA THR A 116 8.87 -14.91 9.26
C THR A 116 9.76 -14.44 8.09
N ARG A 117 9.21 -13.65 7.18
CA ARG A 117 9.90 -13.10 6.00
C ARG A 117 9.42 -11.69 5.68
N PHE A 118 10.35 -10.79 5.49
CA PHE A 118 10.11 -9.42 5.09
C PHE A 118 10.73 -9.14 3.73
N TYR A 119 9.95 -8.64 2.78
CA TYR A 119 10.41 -8.29 1.44
C TYR A 119 10.17 -6.80 1.17
N GLY A 120 11.20 -6.11 0.71
CA GLY A 120 11.14 -4.71 0.31
C GLY A 120 12.16 -4.43 -0.79
N ASP A 121 12.06 -3.27 -1.41
CA ASP A 121 13.11 -2.81 -2.31
C ASP A 121 14.32 -2.30 -1.52
N SER A 122 15.35 -1.82 -2.22
CA SER A 122 16.57 -1.32 -1.57
C SER A 122 16.36 -0.03 -0.75
N ALA A 123 15.25 0.67 -0.89
CA ALA A 123 14.92 1.85 -0.09
C ALA A 123 14.51 1.49 1.34
N TYR A 124 14.01 0.26 1.54
CA TYR A 124 13.69 -0.27 2.88
C TYR A 124 14.92 -0.86 3.61
N ARG A 125 16.12 -0.69 3.08
CA ARG A 125 17.33 -1.23 3.66
C ARG A 125 18.06 -0.19 4.50
N GLY A 126 18.53 -0.59 5.68
CA GLY A 126 19.32 0.26 6.57
C GLY A 126 19.42 -0.31 7.98
N LYS A 127 20.35 0.21 8.78
CA LYS A 127 20.53 -0.24 10.18
C LYS A 127 19.26 0.03 11.00
N ALA A 128 18.78 1.26 10.97
CA ALA A 128 17.55 1.66 11.68
C ALA A 128 16.33 0.84 11.25
N GLN A 129 16.22 0.50 9.95
CA GLN A 129 15.12 -0.31 9.46
C GLN A 129 15.20 -1.76 9.95
N ARG A 130 16.39 -2.33 10.06
CA ARG A 130 16.58 -3.67 10.63
C ARG A 130 16.27 -3.72 12.12
N GLU A 131 16.62 -2.67 12.85
CA GLU A 131 16.27 -2.53 14.27
C GLU A 131 14.76 -2.49 14.45
N ARG A 132 14.07 -1.63 13.70
CA ARG A 132 12.59 -1.57 13.70
C ARG A 132 11.95 -2.92 13.32
N LEU A 133 12.48 -3.60 12.29
CA LEU A 133 11.97 -4.91 11.90
C LEU A 133 12.09 -5.92 13.02
N LYS A 134 13.21 -5.93 13.76
CA LYS A 134 13.42 -6.80 14.92
C LYS A 134 12.49 -6.48 16.09
N GLU A 135 12.15 -5.20 16.29
CA GLU A 135 11.19 -4.79 17.31
C GLU A 135 9.78 -5.25 17.02
N ILE A 136 9.33 -5.13 15.76
CA ILE A 136 7.95 -5.41 15.35
C ILE A 136 7.74 -6.89 15.04
N ALA A 137 8.67 -7.49 14.29
CA ALA A 137 8.61 -8.86 13.83
C ALA A 137 9.96 -9.57 14.09
N PRO A 138 10.26 -9.96 15.34
CA PRO A 138 11.57 -10.48 15.74
C PRO A 138 11.97 -11.77 15.00
N ASN A 139 11.00 -12.54 14.53
CA ASN A 139 11.21 -13.78 13.79
C ASN A 139 11.40 -13.56 12.27
N ALA A 140 11.21 -12.32 11.79
CA ALA A 140 11.27 -12.02 10.36
C ALA A 140 12.70 -12.01 9.83
N LYS A 141 12.97 -12.82 8.84
CA LYS A 141 14.20 -12.73 8.03
C LYS A 141 14.05 -11.63 7.00
N ASP A 142 15.04 -10.73 6.94
CA ASP A 142 15.09 -9.60 6.01
C ASP A 142 15.54 -10.06 4.61
N PHE A 143 14.61 -10.02 3.64
CA PHE A 143 14.83 -10.31 2.24
C PHE A 143 14.83 -9.04 1.37
N THR A 144 15.10 -7.85 1.92
CA THR A 144 15.25 -6.64 1.10
C THR A 144 16.37 -6.81 0.06
N ASN A 145 16.18 -6.17 -1.11
CA ASN A 145 17.18 -6.23 -2.18
C ASN A 145 18.46 -5.51 -1.77
N LYS A 146 19.60 -6.08 -2.11
CA LYS A 146 20.89 -5.41 -1.97
C LYS A 146 21.01 -4.30 -3.02
N ARG A 147 21.55 -3.14 -2.60
CA ARG A 147 21.82 -2.01 -3.49
C ARG A 147 23.28 -2.06 -3.96
N ALA A 148 23.50 -1.79 -5.25
CA ALA A 148 24.84 -1.53 -5.77
C ALA A 148 25.29 -0.12 -5.35
N TYR A 149 26.55 0.04 -5.01
CA TYR A 149 27.21 1.32 -4.80
C TYR A 149 28.31 1.52 -5.83
N ARG A 150 28.72 2.77 -6.08
CA ARG A 150 29.73 3.10 -7.08
C ARG A 150 31.03 2.31 -6.89
N ASN A 151 31.45 2.12 -5.63
CA ASN A 151 32.70 1.42 -5.27
C ASN A 151 32.47 -0.01 -4.77
N ALA A 152 31.24 -0.53 -4.81
CA ALA A 152 30.87 -1.87 -4.39
C ALA A 152 29.76 -2.42 -5.29
N PRO A 153 30.07 -2.85 -6.52
CA PRO A 153 29.09 -3.46 -7.40
C PRO A 153 28.59 -4.79 -6.81
N LEU A 154 27.39 -5.18 -7.20
CA LEU A 154 26.84 -6.47 -6.79
C LEU A 154 27.59 -7.62 -7.46
N SER A 155 27.93 -8.64 -6.69
CA SER A 155 28.40 -9.93 -7.23
C SER A 155 27.29 -10.62 -8.04
N ASP A 156 27.64 -11.57 -8.89
CA ASP A 156 26.64 -12.31 -9.66
C ASP A 156 25.70 -13.14 -8.75
N ALA A 157 26.23 -13.66 -7.66
CA ALA A 157 25.41 -14.30 -6.62
C ALA A 157 24.39 -13.33 -5.98
N ASP A 158 24.78 -12.06 -5.73
CA ASP A 158 23.89 -11.05 -5.20
C ASP A 158 22.83 -10.62 -6.22
N LYS A 159 23.20 -10.52 -7.50
CA LYS A 159 22.26 -10.23 -8.59
C LYS A 159 21.21 -11.34 -8.71
N GLU A 160 21.63 -12.60 -8.69
CA GLU A 160 20.70 -13.72 -8.74
C GLU A 160 19.82 -13.80 -7.49
N ALA A 161 20.37 -13.56 -6.30
CA ALA A 161 19.57 -13.46 -5.08
C ALA A 161 18.54 -12.32 -5.15
N ASN A 162 18.92 -11.15 -5.68
CA ASN A 162 18.00 -10.03 -5.90
C ASN A 162 16.92 -10.38 -6.93
N ARG A 163 17.23 -11.10 -8.00
CA ARG A 163 16.27 -11.55 -9.01
C ARG A 163 15.20 -12.44 -8.40
N ARG A 164 15.59 -13.42 -7.56
CA ARG A 164 14.62 -14.30 -6.84
C ARG A 164 13.72 -13.51 -5.90
N LYS A 165 14.28 -12.56 -5.15
CA LYS A 165 13.51 -11.68 -4.27
C LYS A 165 12.54 -10.79 -5.05
N SER A 166 12.99 -10.21 -6.16
CA SER A 166 12.17 -9.38 -7.05
C SER A 166 11.01 -10.15 -7.67
N SER A 167 11.21 -11.43 -8.01
CA SER A 167 10.13 -12.31 -8.49
C SER A 167 8.99 -12.46 -7.46
N ILE A 168 9.35 -12.56 -6.17
CA ILE A 168 8.34 -12.60 -5.09
C ILE A 168 7.67 -11.23 -4.94
N ARG A 169 8.46 -10.14 -4.96
CA ARG A 169 7.97 -8.77 -4.82
C ARG A 169 7.03 -8.35 -5.95
N ALA A 170 7.19 -8.88 -7.14
CA ALA A 170 6.31 -8.56 -8.28
C ALA A 170 4.81 -8.75 -7.97
N LYS A 171 4.46 -9.53 -6.94
CA LYS A 171 3.06 -9.71 -6.53
C LYS A 171 2.40 -8.43 -6.02
N VAL A 172 3.16 -7.50 -5.43
CA VAL A 172 2.62 -6.21 -4.97
C VAL A 172 2.27 -5.26 -6.12
N GLU A 173 2.85 -5.47 -7.30
CA GLU A 173 2.55 -4.67 -8.48
C GLU A 173 1.13 -4.91 -9.01
N HIS A 174 0.57 -6.11 -8.78
CA HIS A 174 -0.78 -6.44 -9.23
C HIS A 174 -1.87 -5.56 -8.60
N PRO A 175 -1.98 -5.41 -7.26
CA PRO A 175 -2.94 -4.48 -6.69
C PRO A 175 -2.73 -3.04 -7.17
N PHE A 176 -1.51 -2.59 -7.37
CA PHE A 176 -1.24 -1.26 -7.90
C PHE A 176 -1.66 -1.10 -9.36
N LEU A 177 -1.49 -2.14 -10.17
CA LEU A 177 -1.96 -2.14 -11.56
C LEU A 177 -3.48 -2.03 -11.63
N ILE A 178 -4.21 -2.83 -10.84
CA ILE A 178 -5.67 -2.75 -10.77
C ILE A 178 -6.11 -1.36 -10.32
N LEU A 179 -5.56 -0.87 -9.20
CA LEU A 179 -5.88 0.43 -8.64
C LEU A 179 -5.69 1.56 -9.66
N LYS A 180 -4.52 1.61 -10.30
CA LYS A 180 -4.13 2.76 -11.16
C LYS A 180 -4.61 2.63 -12.59
N ARG A 181 -4.46 1.46 -13.21
CA ARG A 181 -4.77 1.28 -14.64
C ARG A 181 -6.20 0.84 -14.89
N LEU A 182 -6.68 -0.17 -14.17
CA LEU A 182 -8.02 -0.68 -14.42
C LEU A 182 -9.09 0.23 -13.81
N TRP A 183 -8.85 0.76 -12.62
CA TRP A 183 -9.82 1.60 -11.91
C TRP A 183 -9.50 3.10 -11.94
N GLY A 184 -8.45 3.51 -12.63
CA GLY A 184 -8.14 4.90 -12.93
C GLY A 184 -7.72 5.76 -11.73
N PHE A 185 -7.30 5.16 -10.60
CA PHE A 185 -6.87 5.91 -9.43
C PHE A 185 -5.35 6.22 -9.48
N ALA A 186 -4.89 6.75 -10.60
CA ALA A 186 -3.53 7.28 -10.76
C ALA A 186 -3.41 8.74 -10.27
N LYS A 187 -4.57 9.42 -10.13
CA LYS A 187 -4.68 10.82 -9.66
C LYS A 187 -5.79 10.91 -8.61
N VAL A 188 -5.57 11.75 -7.60
CA VAL A 188 -6.57 12.01 -6.55
C VAL A 188 -7.86 12.54 -7.16
N ARG A 189 -9.00 12.20 -6.55
CA ARG A 189 -10.33 12.66 -6.98
C ARG A 189 -10.85 13.79 -6.10
N TYR A 190 -10.34 13.89 -4.89
CA TYR A 190 -10.83 14.82 -3.86
C TYR A 190 -9.67 15.64 -3.31
N ARG A 191 -9.98 16.77 -2.68
CA ARG A 191 -9.05 17.55 -1.88
C ARG A 191 -8.93 16.93 -0.49
N GLY A 192 -7.72 16.86 0.05
CA GLY A 192 -7.41 16.28 1.36
C GLY A 192 -7.05 14.80 1.34
N LEU A 193 -6.29 14.36 2.34
CA LEU A 193 -5.87 12.96 2.49
C LEU A 193 -7.01 12.04 2.91
N ALA A 194 -7.83 12.45 3.89
CA ALA A 194 -8.86 11.60 4.47
C ALA A 194 -9.86 11.06 3.43
N LYS A 195 -10.40 11.90 2.55
CA LYS A 195 -11.34 11.50 1.49
C LYS A 195 -10.71 10.55 0.48
N ASN A 196 -9.47 10.81 0.10
CA ASN A 196 -8.73 9.94 -0.82
C ASN A 196 -8.30 8.64 -0.15
N ALA A 197 -7.99 8.66 1.16
CA ALA A 197 -7.69 7.47 1.96
C ALA A 197 -8.91 6.54 2.07
N ASN A 198 -10.09 7.08 2.42
CA ASN A 198 -11.33 6.31 2.46
C ASN A 198 -11.58 5.59 1.13
N ARG A 199 -11.44 6.31 0.01
CA ARG A 199 -11.52 5.72 -1.33
C ARG A 199 -10.47 4.63 -1.56
N ALA A 200 -9.20 4.88 -1.19
CA ALA A 200 -8.12 3.92 -1.37
C ALA A 200 -8.38 2.61 -0.61
N PHE A 201 -8.80 2.69 0.64
CA PHE A 201 -9.14 1.52 1.46
C PHE A 201 -10.30 0.72 0.86
N ALA A 202 -11.39 1.38 0.44
CA ALA A 202 -12.51 0.72 -0.22
C ALA A 202 -12.09 0.01 -1.52
N MET A 203 -11.22 0.65 -2.32
CA MET A 203 -10.67 0.02 -3.53
C MET A 203 -9.77 -1.17 -3.21
N LEU A 204 -8.90 -1.09 -2.19
CA LEU A 204 -8.05 -2.20 -1.76
C LEU A 204 -8.89 -3.38 -1.25
N ALA A 205 -9.96 -3.13 -0.51
CA ALA A 205 -10.92 -4.16 -0.11
C ALA A 205 -11.53 -4.89 -1.34
N ALA A 206 -12.03 -4.13 -2.31
CA ALA A 206 -12.58 -4.69 -3.53
C ALA A 206 -11.52 -5.42 -4.41
N ILE A 207 -10.27 -4.94 -4.43
CA ILE A 207 -9.15 -5.63 -5.09
C ILE A 207 -8.91 -7.00 -4.45
N ASN A 208 -8.96 -7.09 -3.12
CA ASN A 208 -8.79 -8.36 -2.42
C ASN A 208 -9.90 -9.36 -2.78
N ILE A 209 -11.16 -8.92 -2.85
CA ILE A 209 -12.28 -9.77 -3.30
C ILE A 209 -12.03 -10.25 -4.73
N LEU A 210 -11.71 -9.33 -5.64
CA LEU A 210 -11.46 -9.65 -7.06
C LEU A 210 -10.33 -10.67 -7.22
N ARG A 211 -9.25 -10.52 -6.45
CA ARG A 211 -8.09 -11.40 -6.53
C ARG A 211 -8.27 -12.74 -5.85
N HIS A 212 -9.17 -12.83 -4.88
CA HIS A 212 -9.49 -14.12 -4.26
C HIS A 212 -10.10 -15.08 -5.27
N GLY A 213 -10.89 -14.59 -6.23
CA GLY A 213 -11.40 -15.34 -7.39
C GLY A 213 -12.33 -16.52 -7.05
N ARG A 214 -12.79 -16.63 -5.79
CA ARG A 214 -13.71 -17.67 -5.33
C ARG A 214 -14.92 -17.01 -4.66
N PRO A 215 -16.11 -17.64 -4.72
CA PRO A 215 -17.25 -17.19 -3.94
C PRO A 215 -16.86 -17.14 -2.45
N LEU A 216 -17.13 -16.04 -1.79
CA LEU A 216 -16.97 -15.90 -0.36
C LEU A 216 -18.22 -16.47 0.30
N THR A 217 -18.05 -17.49 1.15
CA THR A 217 -19.13 -18.10 1.94
C THR A 217 -18.88 -17.76 3.40
N GLY A 218 -19.91 -17.31 4.11
CA GLY A 218 -19.87 -17.07 5.53
C GLY A 218 -20.41 -15.70 5.96
N GLU A 219 -21.09 -15.71 7.10
CA GLU A 219 -21.50 -14.49 7.79
C GLU A 219 -20.31 -13.92 8.56
N VAL A 220 -20.02 -12.64 8.36
CA VAL A 220 -19.10 -11.91 9.24
C VAL A 220 -19.88 -11.65 10.53
N ARG A 221 -19.62 -12.42 11.58
CA ARG A 221 -20.16 -12.10 12.91
C ARG A 221 -19.53 -10.78 13.35
N PRO A 222 -20.35 -9.81 13.78
CA PRO A 222 -19.82 -8.60 14.40
C PRO A 222 -19.04 -9.00 15.67
N ALA A 223 -17.86 -8.38 15.84
CA ALA A 223 -17.05 -8.51 17.04
C ALA A 223 -17.70 -7.74 18.19
#